data_85452a91d16dad270c120d063f75b19d
#
_entry.id   85452a91d16dad270c120d063f75b19d
#
_cell.length_a   1.000
_cell.length_b   1.000
_cell.length_c   1.000
_cell.angle_alpha   90.00
_cell.angle_beta   90.00
_cell.angle_gamma   90.00
#
_symmetry.space_group_name_H-M   'P 1'
#
loop_
_entity.id
_entity.type
_entity.pdbx_description
1 polymer ?
#
loop_
_entity_poly.entity_id
_entity_poly.type
_entity_poly.pdbx_seq_one_letter_code
_entity_poly.pdbx_strand_id
1 'polypeptide(L)'
;SEMCIRDRTFCADAYRFMQEAKRDKRIIGDFVWAAQDYLGEVGIGAWEYKDYAPRFDGGCGWVSAGSGRIDLTGKPLGEMAYTRVAFELEDLAIAVMPVDHTKDAHSPSAWKMTNAMESWSWEGCDGNAAKVEVYTRADHVKLYINGKCVGTKKPKNDCKVFFDITYQNGEIKAVAYDAND
;
A
#
# COMPACT_ATOMS: atom_id res chain seq x y z
N SER A 1 -1.35 2.57 -36.46
CA SER A 1 -1.20 3.08 -35.08
C SER A 1 -1.01 1.88 -34.15
N GLU A 2 0.16 1.73 -33.61
CA GLU A 2 0.44 0.70 -32.62
C GLU A 2 -0.22 1.10 -31.31
N MET A 3 -1.13 0.27 -30.81
CA MET A 3 -1.62 0.36 -29.44
C MET A 3 -0.55 -0.24 -28.53
N CYS A 4 -0.05 0.55 -27.59
CA CYS A 4 0.88 0.06 -26.60
C CYS A 4 0.10 -0.46 -25.40
N ILE A 5 0.07 -1.77 -25.23
CA ILE A 5 -0.37 -2.41 -23.99
C ILE A 5 0.90 -2.75 -23.23
N ARG A 6 1.06 -2.20 -22.03
CA ARG A 6 2.17 -2.58 -21.17
C ARG A 6 1.78 -3.83 -20.37
N ASP A 7 2.56 -4.88 -20.57
CA ASP A 7 2.44 -6.11 -19.79
C ASP A 7 3.13 -5.91 -18.45
N ARG A 8 2.37 -6.02 -17.35
CA ARG A 8 2.77 -6.00 -15.94
C ARG A 8 3.30 -4.68 -15.40
N THR A 9 2.46 -3.99 -14.66
CA THR A 9 2.85 -2.85 -13.83
C THR A 9 3.07 -3.30 -12.39
N PHE A 10 4.24 -3.00 -11.84
CA PHE A 10 4.45 -3.11 -10.40
C PHE A 10 3.55 -2.13 -9.66
N CYS A 11 3.02 -2.52 -8.53
CA CYS A 11 2.11 -1.68 -7.76
C CYS A 11 2.70 -0.29 -7.44
N ALA A 12 3.98 -0.24 -7.14
CA ALA A 12 4.68 1.01 -6.84
C ALA A 12 4.62 2.06 -7.96
N ASP A 13 4.43 1.63 -9.18
CA ASP A 13 4.42 2.49 -10.38
C ASP A 13 3.02 2.87 -10.86
N ALA A 14 1.96 2.38 -10.21
CA ALA A 14 0.58 2.54 -10.68
C ALA A 14 0.20 4.01 -10.96
N TYR A 15 0.59 4.93 -10.08
CA TYR A 15 0.32 6.36 -10.30
C TYR A 15 1.04 6.91 -11.53
N ARG A 16 2.32 6.59 -11.70
CA ARG A 16 3.12 7.04 -12.86
C ARG A 16 2.51 6.55 -14.17
N PHE A 17 2.12 5.29 -14.24
CA PHE A 17 1.52 4.73 -15.44
C PHE A 17 0.16 5.32 -15.74
N MET A 18 -0.64 5.59 -14.73
CA MET A 18 -1.91 6.29 -14.91
C MET A 18 -1.69 7.69 -15.50
N GLN A 19 -0.66 8.41 -15.03
CA GLN A 19 -0.32 9.73 -15.59
C GLN A 19 0.15 9.63 -17.05
N GLU A 20 0.96 8.63 -17.40
CA GLU A 20 1.39 8.41 -18.78
C GLU A 20 0.22 8.01 -19.69
N ALA A 21 -0.68 7.14 -19.24
CA ALA A 21 -1.89 6.78 -19.98
C ALA A 21 -2.80 7.99 -20.25
N LYS A 22 -2.86 8.94 -19.32
CA LYS A 22 -3.61 10.20 -19.54
C LYS A 22 -2.96 11.13 -20.57
N ARG A 23 -1.64 11.13 -20.65
CA ARG A 23 -0.88 11.99 -21.57
C ARG A 23 -0.86 11.45 -23.00
N ASP A 24 -0.76 10.16 -23.17
CA ASP A 24 -0.61 9.52 -24.46
C ASP A 24 -1.87 8.75 -24.85
N LYS A 25 -2.65 9.34 -25.75
CA LYS A 25 -3.91 8.77 -26.26
C LYS A 25 -3.76 7.41 -26.98
N ARG A 26 -2.54 6.98 -27.26
CA ARG A 26 -2.25 5.65 -27.83
C ARG A 26 -2.26 4.56 -26.76
N ILE A 27 -2.13 4.93 -25.47
CA ILE A 27 -2.18 4.02 -24.35
C ILE A 27 -3.64 3.92 -23.91
N ILE A 28 -4.23 2.76 -24.05
CA ILE A 28 -5.64 2.51 -23.70
C ILE A 28 -5.83 1.97 -22.28
N GLY A 29 -4.76 1.56 -21.62
CA GLY A 29 -4.80 1.05 -20.27
C GLY A 29 -3.55 0.29 -19.87
N ASP A 30 -3.62 -0.32 -18.72
CA ASP A 30 -2.56 -1.10 -18.12
C ASP A 30 -3.16 -2.31 -17.39
N PHE A 31 -2.39 -3.39 -17.30
CA PHE A 31 -2.78 -4.59 -16.57
C PHE A 31 -1.91 -4.73 -15.33
N VAL A 32 -2.56 -4.73 -14.21
CA VAL A 32 -1.93 -4.84 -12.91
C VAL A 32 -1.81 -6.29 -12.50
N TRP A 33 -0.63 -6.73 -12.12
CA TRP A 33 -0.40 -8.05 -11.54
C TRP A 33 -0.18 -7.95 -10.02
N ALA A 34 -1.09 -8.47 -9.17
CA ALA A 34 -2.37 -9.01 -9.57
C ALA A 34 -3.48 -8.25 -8.83
N ALA A 35 -4.67 -8.17 -9.43
CA ALA A 35 -5.81 -7.54 -8.76
C ALA A 35 -6.25 -8.35 -7.55
N GLN A 36 -6.52 -9.63 -7.73
CA GLN A 36 -6.84 -10.57 -6.65
C GLN A 36 -5.74 -11.63 -6.54
N ASP A 37 -5.46 -12.04 -5.32
CA ASP A 37 -4.50 -13.11 -5.07
C ASP A 37 -5.03 -14.46 -5.61
N TYR A 38 -4.14 -15.39 -5.88
CA TYR A 38 -4.45 -16.64 -6.51
C TYR A 38 -3.63 -17.79 -5.92
N LEU A 39 -4.08 -19.02 -6.12
CA LEU A 39 -3.38 -20.21 -5.69
C LEU A 39 -2.20 -20.52 -6.63
N GLY A 40 -1.13 -21.03 -6.04
CA GLY A 40 0.11 -21.33 -6.74
C GLY A 40 1.17 -20.23 -6.60
N GLU A 41 2.29 -20.40 -7.30
CA GLU A 41 3.48 -19.52 -7.25
C GLU A 41 4.01 -19.20 -5.85
N VAL A 42 3.73 -20.04 -4.94
CA VAL A 42 4.13 -20.19 -3.53
C VAL A 42 4.82 -18.96 -2.93
N GLY A 43 4.03 -17.94 -2.58
CA GLY A 43 4.51 -16.74 -1.88
C GLY A 43 5.42 -15.80 -2.66
N ILE A 44 5.44 -15.85 -3.99
CA ILE A 44 6.34 -15.00 -4.80
C ILE A 44 6.19 -13.50 -4.52
N GLY A 45 4.99 -13.07 -4.12
CA GLY A 45 4.69 -11.68 -3.75
C GLY A 45 4.61 -11.43 -2.25
N ALA A 46 4.76 -12.45 -1.42
CA ALA A 46 4.56 -12.31 0.02
C ALA A 46 5.71 -11.56 0.69
N TRP A 47 5.37 -10.80 1.74
CA TRP A 47 6.33 -10.31 2.73
C TRP A 47 6.36 -11.30 3.88
N GLU A 48 7.54 -11.84 4.15
CA GLU A 48 7.78 -12.82 5.17
C GLU A 48 8.63 -12.22 6.29
N TYR A 49 8.16 -12.38 7.53
CA TYR A 49 8.91 -12.06 8.74
C TYR A 49 9.43 -13.35 9.38
N LYS A 50 10.49 -13.27 10.17
CA LYS A 50 11.22 -14.45 10.67
C LYS A 50 10.42 -15.39 11.55
N ASP A 51 9.41 -14.87 12.24
CA ASP A 51 8.65 -15.61 13.24
C ASP A 51 7.54 -16.50 12.68
N TYR A 52 7.08 -16.22 11.45
CA TYR A 52 5.99 -17.01 10.85
C TYR A 52 6.21 -17.44 9.41
N ALA A 53 7.35 -17.11 8.83
CA ALA A 53 7.48 -17.23 7.40
C ALA A 53 8.31 -18.42 6.95
N PRO A 54 7.77 -19.26 6.11
CA PRO A 54 8.56 -20.12 5.26
C PRO A 54 9.26 -19.25 4.22
N ARG A 55 10.50 -19.56 3.94
CA ARG A 55 11.27 -18.89 2.90
C ARG A 55 10.91 -19.46 1.53
N PHE A 56 11.03 -18.65 0.48
CA PHE A 56 10.84 -19.10 -0.90
C PHE A 56 11.69 -20.32 -1.28
N ASP A 57 12.90 -20.38 -0.76
CA ASP A 57 13.87 -21.45 -0.98
C ASP A 57 13.65 -22.66 -0.06
N GLY A 58 12.83 -22.52 0.94
CA GLY A 58 12.57 -23.53 1.98
C GLY A 58 11.24 -24.26 1.87
N GLY A 59 10.38 -23.89 0.97
CA GLY A 59 9.24 -24.70 0.54
C GLY A 59 7.92 -24.38 1.15
N CYS A 60 7.27 -24.78 1.82
CA CYS A 60 5.97 -25.35 2.09
C CYS A 60 4.96 -24.51 2.88
N GLY A 61 5.04 -23.22 2.96
CA GLY A 61 4.11 -22.47 3.80
C GLY A 61 3.05 -21.68 3.05
N TRP A 62 3.34 -21.26 1.86
CA TRP A 62 2.42 -20.47 1.06
C TRP A 62 1.70 -21.33 0.02
N VAL A 63 0.38 -21.26 0.03
CA VAL A 63 -0.46 -21.88 -1.01
C VAL A 63 -0.90 -20.88 -2.07
N SER A 64 -0.79 -19.58 -1.76
CA SER A 64 -1.10 -18.47 -2.67
C SER A 64 0.15 -17.74 -3.12
N ALA A 65 0.03 -16.96 -4.16
CA ALA A 65 1.12 -16.13 -4.68
C ALA A 65 1.51 -14.98 -3.74
N GLY A 66 0.58 -14.46 -2.95
CA GLY A 66 0.80 -13.29 -2.09
C GLY A 66 0.99 -11.99 -2.86
N SER A 67 0.64 -11.93 -4.15
CA SER A 67 0.84 -10.79 -5.03
C SER A 67 -0.43 -9.98 -5.32
N GLY A 68 -1.56 -10.42 -4.80
CA GLY A 68 -2.84 -9.73 -4.98
C GLY A 68 -2.93 -8.41 -4.20
N ARG A 69 -3.66 -7.44 -4.76
CA ARG A 69 -4.12 -6.24 -4.06
C ARG A 69 -5.32 -6.53 -3.17
N ILE A 70 -6.03 -7.58 -3.51
CA ILE A 70 -7.13 -8.18 -2.74
C ILE A 70 -6.67 -9.60 -2.41
N ASP A 71 -6.83 -10.02 -1.17
CA ASP A 71 -6.47 -11.38 -0.76
C ASP A 71 -7.46 -12.43 -1.27
N LEU A 72 -7.18 -13.72 -1.02
CA LEU A 72 -8.05 -14.83 -1.43
C LEU A 72 -9.46 -14.76 -0.84
N THR A 73 -9.64 -14.06 0.27
CA THR A 73 -10.95 -13.92 0.94
C THR A 73 -11.74 -12.70 0.44
N GLY A 74 -11.16 -11.91 -0.46
CA GLY A 74 -11.76 -10.68 -0.96
C GLY A 74 -11.44 -9.44 -0.13
N LYS A 75 -10.55 -9.54 0.86
CA LYS A 75 -10.16 -8.40 1.69
C LYS A 75 -9.15 -7.51 0.95
N PRO A 76 -9.42 -6.20 0.81
CA PRO A 76 -8.47 -5.26 0.24
C PRO A 76 -7.24 -5.09 1.15
N LEU A 77 -6.07 -4.98 0.53
CA LEU A 77 -4.78 -4.72 1.17
C LEU A 77 -4.36 -3.25 0.94
N GLY A 78 -3.29 -2.80 1.60
CA GLY A 78 -2.82 -1.41 1.47
C GLY A 78 -2.46 -1.00 0.04
N GLU A 79 -2.03 -1.93 -0.78
CA GLU A 79 -1.80 -1.69 -2.21
C GLU A 79 -3.07 -1.40 -3.00
N MET A 80 -4.22 -1.95 -2.56
CA MET A 80 -5.51 -1.60 -3.13
C MET A 80 -5.91 -0.18 -2.74
N ALA A 81 -5.66 0.24 -1.50
CA ALA A 81 -5.85 1.61 -1.05
C ALA A 81 -5.05 2.60 -1.90
N TYR A 82 -3.76 2.32 -2.13
CA TYR A 82 -2.93 3.10 -3.04
C TYR A 82 -3.48 3.13 -4.47
N THR A 83 -3.87 1.98 -5.00
CA THR A 83 -4.39 1.86 -6.38
C THR A 83 -5.66 2.68 -6.56
N ARG A 84 -6.61 2.66 -5.60
CA ARG A 84 -7.83 3.47 -5.66
C ARG A 84 -7.52 4.96 -5.76
N VAL A 85 -6.56 5.45 -4.98
CA VAL A 85 -6.13 6.85 -5.04
C VAL A 85 -5.37 7.16 -6.34
N ALA A 86 -4.47 6.29 -6.77
CA ALA A 86 -3.70 6.46 -8.00
C ALA A 86 -4.58 6.51 -9.25
N PHE A 87 -5.67 5.74 -9.27
CA PHE A 87 -6.67 5.72 -10.35
C PHE A 87 -7.83 6.69 -10.15
N GLU A 88 -7.74 7.59 -9.17
CA GLU A 88 -8.74 8.64 -8.92
C GLU A 88 -10.14 8.12 -8.54
N LEU A 89 -10.20 6.92 -7.97
CA LEU A 89 -11.42 6.35 -7.41
C LEU A 89 -11.70 6.84 -5.99
N GLU A 90 -10.64 7.28 -5.29
CA GLU A 90 -10.69 7.89 -3.97
C GLU A 90 -9.70 9.07 -3.91
N ASP A 91 -9.98 10.05 -3.06
CA ASP A 91 -9.12 11.22 -2.89
C ASP A 91 -8.04 11.00 -1.82
N LEU A 92 -8.34 10.16 -0.84
CA LEU A 92 -7.47 9.88 0.30
C LEU A 92 -7.72 8.48 0.84
N ALA A 93 -6.64 7.78 1.16
CA ALA A 93 -6.68 6.52 1.90
C ALA A 93 -5.55 6.44 2.93
N ILE A 94 -5.77 5.66 4.00
CA ILE A 94 -4.79 5.41 5.06
C ILE A 94 -4.54 3.91 5.13
N ALA A 95 -3.28 3.52 5.15
CA ALA A 95 -2.88 2.15 5.46
C ALA A 95 -1.76 2.15 6.50
N VAL A 96 -1.68 1.11 7.32
CA VAL A 96 -0.73 1.01 8.41
C VAL A 96 0.04 -0.30 8.29
N MET A 97 1.36 -0.21 8.33
CA MET A 97 2.22 -1.40 8.41
C MET A 97 1.89 -2.18 9.69
N PRO A 98 1.92 -3.52 9.67
CA PRO A 98 1.74 -4.32 10.88
C PRO A 98 2.59 -3.78 12.03
N VAL A 99 1.93 -3.31 13.10
CA VAL A 99 2.59 -2.57 14.20
C VAL A 99 3.44 -3.49 15.08
N ASP A 100 3.07 -4.75 15.17
CA ASP A 100 3.82 -5.83 15.80
C ASP A 100 5.13 -6.16 15.07
N HIS A 101 5.21 -5.88 13.78
CA HIS A 101 6.38 -6.16 12.92
C HIS A 101 7.11 -4.92 12.39
N THR A 102 6.78 -3.71 12.85
CA THR A 102 7.33 -2.45 12.29
C THR A 102 8.87 -2.38 12.30
N LYS A 103 9.51 -3.05 13.25
CA LYS A 103 10.98 -3.08 13.38
C LYS A 103 11.62 -4.31 12.77
N ASP A 104 10.84 -5.27 12.30
CA ASP A 104 11.35 -6.54 11.84
C ASP A 104 11.79 -6.47 10.38
N ALA A 105 12.87 -7.18 10.09
CA ALA A 105 13.29 -7.39 8.72
C ALA A 105 12.34 -8.40 8.06
N HIS A 106 11.99 -8.13 6.81
CA HIS A 106 11.15 -9.00 5.99
C HIS A 106 11.89 -9.45 4.73
N SER A 107 11.39 -10.52 4.12
CA SER A 107 11.87 -10.99 2.82
C SER A 107 11.64 -9.92 1.74
N PRO A 108 12.47 -9.88 0.70
CA PRO A 108 12.17 -9.05 -0.47
C PRO A 108 10.93 -9.60 -1.18
N SER A 109 10.13 -8.70 -1.73
CA SER A 109 9.02 -9.06 -2.62
C SER A 109 9.16 -8.32 -3.93
N ALA A 110 9.06 -9.04 -5.05
CA ALA A 110 9.10 -8.45 -6.38
C ALA A 110 7.80 -7.76 -6.78
N TRP A 111 6.68 -8.13 -6.14
CA TRP A 111 5.33 -7.76 -6.58
C TRP A 111 4.59 -6.84 -5.62
N LYS A 112 5.02 -6.77 -4.37
CA LYS A 112 4.45 -5.89 -3.36
C LYS A 112 5.33 -4.69 -3.08
N MET A 113 4.71 -3.54 -2.93
CA MET A 113 5.39 -2.35 -2.44
C MET A 113 5.24 -2.16 -0.93
N THR A 114 4.23 -2.74 -0.31
CA THR A 114 3.92 -2.58 1.10
C THR A 114 3.17 -3.80 1.65
N ASN A 115 3.23 -4.00 2.95
CA ASN A 115 2.38 -4.91 3.71
C ASN A 115 1.36 -4.16 4.59
N ALA A 116 1.16 -2.88 4.34
CA ALA A 116 0.22 -2.07 5.08
C ALA A 116 -1.23 -2.56 4.87
N MET A 117 -2.07 -2.31 5.86
CA MET A 117 -3.49 -2.65 5.88
C MET A 117 -4.32 -1.43 6.29
N GLU A 118 -5.55 -1.35 5.82
CA GLU A 118 -6.52 -0.33 6.23
C GLU A 118 -7.08 -0.68 7.62
N SER A 119 -6.21 -0.70 8.63
CA SER A 119 -6.55 -1.03 10.03
C SER A 119 -5.76 -0.17 11.01
N TRP A 120 -6.41 0.22 12.09
CA TRP A 120 -5.81 0.87 13.26
C TRP A 120 -6.15 0.11 14.55
N SER A 121 -6.19 -1.22 14.50
CA SER A 121 -6.48 -2.06 15.65
C SER A 121 -5.40 -3.13 15.79
N TRP A 122 -4.48 -2.90 16.75
CA TRP A 122 -3.30 -3.72 16.99
C TRP A 122 -3.21 -4.02 18.48
N GLU A 123 -3.72 -5.17 18.89
CA GLU A 123 -3.77 -5.58 20.29
C GLU A 123 -2.36 -5.70 20.87
N GLY A 124 -2.16 -5.17 22.07
CA GLY A 124 -0.88 -5.24 22.78
C GLY A 124 0.24 -4.36 22.23
N CYS A 125 -0.01 -3.56 21.17
CA CYS A 125 1.02 -2.76 20.51
C CYS A 125 1.08 -1.29 20.98
N ASP A 126 0.32 -0.88 22.00
CA ASP A 126 0.35 0.51 22.48
C ASP A 126 1.76 0.93 22.87
N GLY A 127 2.23 2.07 22.36
CA GLY A 127 3.60 2.54 22.55
C GLY A 127 4.62 2.03 21.53
N ASN A 128 4.28 1.08 20.68
CA ASN A 128 5.17 0.61 19.61
C ASN A 128 5.35 1.65 18.51
N ALA A 129 6.46 1.54 17.78
CA ALA A 129 6.64 2.31 16.54
C ALA A 129 5.61 1.87 15.50
N ALA A 130 5.01 2.82 14.81
CA ALA A 130 4.06 2.57 13.74
C ALA A 130 4.45 3.35 12.49
N LYS A 131 4.38 2.69 11.34
CA LYS A 131 4.54 3.31 10.02
C LYS A 131 3.17 3.43 9.37
N VAL A 132 2.75 4.66 9.14
CA VAL A 132 1.47 4.98 8.50
C VAL A 132 1.74 5.48 7.09
N GLU A 133 1.05 4.90 6.15
CA GLU A 133 1.05 5.29 4.75
C GLU A 133 -0.25 6.02 4.45
N VAL A 134 -0.15 7.26 4.00
CA VAL A 134 -1.29 8.04 3.53
C VAL A 134 -1.15 8.25 2.03
N TYR A 135 -2.17 7.93 1.31
CA TYR A 135 -2.23 8.11 -0.14
C TYR A 135 -3.18 9.24 -0.46
N THR A 136 -2.71 10.23 -1.23
CA THR A 136 -3.54 11.37 -1.66
C THR A 136 -2.88 12.12 -2.82
N ARG A 137 -3.70 12.77 -3.64
CA ARG A 137 -3.26 13.66 -4.72
C ARG A 137 -3.32 15.14 -4.30
N ALA A 138 -3.77 15.44 -3.09
CA ALA A 138 -3.86 16.79 -2.54
C ALA A 138 -2.49 17.43 -2.34
N ASP A 139 -2.45 18.75 -2.08
CA ASP A 139 -1.19 19.47 -1.85
C ASP A 139 -0.48 19.01 -0.59
N HIS A 140 -1.22 18.86 0.51
CA HIS A 140 -0.68 18.35 1.76
C HIS A 140 -1.71 17.60 2.59
N VAL A 141 -1.22 16.83 3.56
CA VAL A 141 -2.05 16.06 4.47
C VAL A 141 -1.61 16.24 5.91
N LYS A 142 -2.58 16.38 6.81
CA LYS A 142 -2.38 16.35 8.27
C LYS A 142 -2.85 15.02 8.81
N LEU A 143 -2.01 14.39 9.64
CA LEU A 143 -2.32 13.15 10.34
C LEU A 143 -2.67 13.45 11.79
N TYR A 144 -3.72 12.82 12.28
CA TYR A 144 -4.20 12.96 13.66
C TYR A 144 -4.30 11.60 14.33
N ILE A 145 -3.92 11.54 15.60
CA ILE A 145 -4.14 10.41 16.49
C ILE A 145 -4.94 10.92 17.68
N ASN A 146 -6.09 10.33 17.94
CA ASN A 146 -6.99 10.72 19.04
C ASN A 146 -7.27 12.24 19.06
N GLY A 147 -7.50 12.82 17.88
CA GLY A 147 -7.77 14.25 17.72
C GLY A 147 -6.55 15.16 17.75
N LYS A 148 -5.36 14.67 18.13
CA LYS A 148 -4.13 15.45 18.15
C LYS A 148 -3.39 15.34 16.82
N CYS A 149 -3.04 16.47 16.18
CA CYS A 149 -2.20 16.48 14.98
C CYS A 149 -0.79 15.99 15.33
N VAL A 150 -0.33 14.94 14.64
CA VAL A 150 0.99 14.34 14.82
C VAL A 150 1.96 14.68 13.69
N GLY A 151 1.47 15.28 12.61
CA GLY A 151 2.33 15.75 11.53
C GLY A 151 1.58 16.30 10.33
N THR A 152 2.30 17.12 9.56
CA THR A 152 1.84 17.64 8.26
C THR A 152 2.90 17.32 7.23
N LYS A 153 2.52 16.71 6.11
CA LYS A 153 3.45 16.35 5.04
C LYS A 153 2.80 16.54 3.66
N LYS A 154 3.67 16.74 2.66
CA LYS A 154 3.27 16.77 1.24
C LYS A 154 3.53 15.42 0.59
N PRO A 155 2.62 14.93 -0.26
CA PRO A 155 2.90 13.76 -1.07
C PRO A 155 4.05 14.07 -2.03
N LYS A 156 4.84 13.05 -2.31
CA LYS A 156 5.80 13.08 -3.39
C LYS A 156 5.09 12.85 -4.73
N ASN A 157 5.83 12.82 -5.84
CA ASN A 157 5.30 12.65 -7.19
C ASN A 157 4.57 11.31 -7.45
N ASP A 158 4.39 10.50 -6.43
CA ASP A 158 3.75 9.18 -6.48
C ASP A 158 2.50 9.08 -5.58
N CYS A 159 1.95 10.22 -5.15
CA CYS A 159 0.79 10.36 -4.25
C CYS A 159 0.92 9.64 -2.89
N LYS A 160 2.14 9.36 -2.42
CA LYS A 160 2.42 8.65 -1.16
C LYS A 160 3.02 9.59 -0.12
N VAL A 161 2.56 9.45 1.11
CA VAL A 161 3.11 10.13 2.30
C VAL A 161 3.31 9.12 3.40
N PHE A 162 4.48 9.14 4.03
CA PHE A 162 4.83 8.21 5.11
C PHE A 162 5.01 8.96 6.42
N PHE A 163 4.39 8.45 7.49
CA PHE A 163 4.55 8.95 8.85
C PHE A 163 5.12 7.84 9.73
N ASP A 164 6.21 8.14 10.42
CA ASP A 164 6.75 7.33 11.51
C ASP A 164 6.26 7.95 12.81
N ILE A 165 5.44 7.22 13.54
CA ILE A 165 4.75 7.69 14.76
C ILE A 165 4.78 6.60 15.84
N THR A 166 4.27 6.93 17.00
CA THR A 166 4.01 5.96 18.07
C THR A 166 2.55 5.53 18.00
N TYR A 167 2.30 4.23 17.98
CA TYR A 167 0.96 3.67 18.02
C TYR A 167 0.29 3.99 19.36
N GLN A 168 -0.95 4.38 19.29
CA GLN A 168 -1.83 4.59 20.44
C GLN A 168 -3.20 4.01 20.10
N ASN A 169 -3.78 3.28 21.03
CA ASN A 169 -5.16 2.82 20.90
C ASN A 169 -6.11 4.00 20.68
N GLY A 170 -7.12 3.82 19.84
CA GLY A 170 -8.14 4.84 19.55
C GLY A 170 -8.33 5.11 18.07
N GLU A 171 -8.30 6.36 17.65
CA GLU A 171 -8.63 6.79 16.31
C GLU A 171 -7.39 7.31 15.55
N ILE A 172 -7.26 6.91 14.30
CA ILE A 172 -6.38 7.56 13.32
C ILE A 172 -7.24 8.29 12.28
N LYS A 173 -6.83 9.52 11.92
CA LYS A 173 -7.51 10.33 10.92
C LYS A 173 -6.50 11.08 10.06
N ALA A 174 -6.68 11.09 8.76
CA ALA A 174 -5.96 11.98 7.86
C ALA A 174 -6.93 12.98 7.25
N VAL A 175 -6.46 14.22 7.05
CA VAL A 175 -7.20 15.28 6.37
C VAL A 175 -6.31 15.84 5.27
N ALA A 176 -6.80 15.76 4.05
CA ALA A 176 -6.14 16.32 2.86
C ALA A 176 -6.58 17.77 2.65
N TYR A 177 -5.65 18.59 2.17
CA TYR A 177 -5.84 20.00 1.90
C TYR A 177 -5.35 20.35 0.51
N ASP A 178 -6.04 21.25 -0.14
CA ASP A 178 -5.59 21.86 -1.39
C ASP A 178 -4.56 22.97 -1.14
N ALA A 179 -3.92 23.46 -2.21
CA ALA A 179 -2.86 24.45 -2.11
C ALA A 179 -3.31 25.82 -1.54
N ASN A 180 -4.63 26.05 -1.46
CA ASN A 180 -5.21 27.32 -1.01
C ASN A 180 -5.82 27.25 0.41
N ASP A 181 -5.69 26.13 1.10
CA ASP A 181 -6.22 25.91 2.45
C ASP A 181 -5.20 26.14 3.57
#